data_ba1595fef9fa28ca6adc5016c9684e85
#
_entry.id   ba1595fef9fa28ca6adc5016c9684e85
#
_cell.length_a   1.000
_cell.length_b   1.000
_cell.length_c   1.000
_cell.angle_alpha   90.00
_cell.angle_beta   90.00
_cell.angle_gamma   90.00
#
_symmetry.space_group_name_H-M   'P 1'
#
loop_
_entity.id
_entity.type
_entity.pdbx_description
1 polymer ?
#
loop_
_entity_poly.entity_id
_entity_poly.type
_entity_poly.pdbx_seq_one_letter_code
_entity_poly.pdbx_strand_id
1 'polypeptide(L)'
;MSNKKDAASLLKRYLIARIPFIVLKTIETARALDMIRDVSLELVQEGWLDEKSFYAHTMSKGVYNLFTNQAVGNTGSSVLSAMDFTVKLLRQDQKLNQTMVLTEVPDISGENGDSQRILDLISLASEMYGTVIVFYNNS
;
A
#
# COMPACT_ATOMS: atom_id res chain seq x y z
N MET A 1 14.15 -14.04 -19.18
CA MET A 1 12.79 -13.67 -18.82
C MET A 1 12.82 -12.66 -17.70
N SER A 2 12.19 -11.55 -17.89
CA SER A 2 12.21 -10.48 -16.91
C SER A 2 10.89 -10.38 -16.15
N ASN A 3 10.77 -11.17 -15.10
CA ASN A 3 9.59 -11.14 -14.24
C ASN A 3 9.39 -9.79 -13.58
N LYS A 4 10.48 -9.08 -13.34
CA LYS A 4 10.43 -7.77 -12.72
C LYS A 4 9.73 -6.75 -13.61
N LYS A 5 10.02 -6.76 -14.89
CA LYS A 5 9.40 -5.85 -15.86
C LYS A 5 7.90 -6.15 -16.00
N ASP A 6 7.55 -7.42 -16.05
CA ASP A 6 6.15 -7.82 -16.16
C ASP A 6 5.37 -7.47 -14.92
N ALA A 7 5.98 -7.65 -13.73
CA ALA A 7 5.35 -7.29 -12.47
C ALA A 7 5.11 -5.79 -12.38
N ALA A 8 6.07 -4.97 -12.81
CA ALA A 8 5.92 -3.53 -12.80
C ALA A 8 4.80 -3.06 -13.74
N SER A 9 4.72 -3.63 -14.94
CA SER A 9 3.65 -3.33 -15.88
C SER A 9 2.28 -3.67 -15.33
N LEU A 10 2.17 -4.83 -14.71
CA LEU A 10 0.91 -5.27 -14.14
C LEU A 10 0.49 -4.38 -12.97
N LEU A 11 1.45 -4.04 -12.10
CA LEU A 11 1.18 -3.15 -10.98
C LEU A 11 0.70 -1.78 -11.47
N LYS A 12 1.34 -1.25 -12.51
CA LYS A 12 0.95 0.02 -13.10
C LYS A 12 -0.51 0.00 -13.54
N ARG A 13 -0.91 -1.07 -14.23
CA ARG A 13 -2.28 -1.23 -14.70
C ARG A 13 -3.27 -1.32 -13.52
N TYR A 14 -2.90 -2.04 -12.49
CA TYR A 14 -3.74 -2.17 -11.30
C TYR A 14 -3.92 -0.83 -10.59
N LEU A 15 -2.86 -0.04 -10.48
CA LEU A 15 -2.95 1.27 -9.83
C LEU A 15 -3.80 2.24 -10.64
N ILE A 16 -3.70 2.23 -11.95
CA ILE A 16 -4.54 3.05 -12.81
C ILE A 16 -6.01 2.64 -12.66
N ALA A 17 -6.28 1.34 -12.62
CA ALA A 17 -7.63 0.81 -12.47
C ALA A 17 -8.18 0.96 -11.05
N ARG A 18 -7.37 1.38 -10.11
CA ARG A 18 -7.73 1.51 -8.69
C ARG A 18 -8.27 0.20 -8.11
N ILE A 19 -7.52 -0.88 -8.39
CA ILE A 19 -7.81 -2.16 -7.75
C ILE A 19 -7.64 -1.98 -6.24
N PRO A 20 -8.66 -2.27 -5.43
CA PRO A 20 -8.62 -1.90 -4.01
C PRO A 20 -7.64 -2.70 -3.16
N PHE A 21 -7.28 -3.90 -3.59
CA PHE A 21 -6.40 -4.76 -2.81
C PHE A 21 -5.47 -5.52 -3.73
N ILE A 22 -4.17 -5.37 -3.49
CA ILE A 22 -3.14 -6.03 -4.29
C ILE A 22 -2.22 -6.78 -3.34
N VAL A 23 -2.04 -8.08 -3.59
CA VAL A 23 -1.09 -8.90 -2.84
C VAL A 23 0.16 -9.06 -3.69
N LEU A 24 1.30 -8.65 -3.12
CA LEU A 24 2.57 -8.76 -3.80
C LEU A 24 3.42 -9.82 -3.11
N LYS A 25 3.65 -10.92 -3.81
CA LYS A 25 4.50 -11.98 -3.28
C LYS A 25 5.95 -11.61 -3.47
N THR A 26 6.69 -11.51 -2.38
CA THR A 26 8.09 -11.10 -2.45
C THR A 26 8.87 -11.63 -1.25
N ILE A 27 10.15 -11.92 -1.47
CA ILE A 27 11.09 -12.24 -0.42
C ILE A 27 12.05 -11.07 -0.17
N GLU A 28 12.00 -10.03 -1.00
CA GLU A 28 12.88 -8.88 -0.89
C GLU A 28 12.08 -7.59 -0.81
N THR A 29 11.74 -7.21 0.43
CA THR A 29 10.90 -6.05 0.70
C THR A 29 11.44 -4.76 0.07
N ALA A 30 12.75 -4.52 0.22
CA ALA A 30 13.36 -3.29 -0.28
C ALA A 30 13.22 -3.16 -1.79
N ARG A 31 13.44 -4.25 -2.53
CA ARG A 31 13.30 -4.23 -3.99
C ARG A 31 11.87 -4.02 -4.41
N ALA A 32 10.93 -4.67 -3.70
CA ALA A 32 9.53 -4.51 -4.01
C ALA A 32 9.06 -3.07 -3.77
N LEU A 33 9.52 -2.45 -2.68
CA LEU A 33 9.22 -1.05 -2.40
C LEU A 33 9.80 -0.13 -3.47
N ASP A 34 11.02 -0.39 -3.92
CA ASP A 34 11.63 0.40 -5.00
C ASP A 34 10.82 0.29 -6.29
N MET A 35 10.36 -0.91 -6.62
CA MET A 35 9.53 -1.11 -7.80
C MET A 35 8.22 -0.34 -7.70
N ILE A 36 7.56 -0.41 -6.55
CA ILE A 36 6.31 0.31 -6.33
C ILE A 36 6.55 1.81 -6.44
N ARG A 37 7.64 2.29 -5.86
CA ARG A 37 8.00 3.71 -5.91
C ARG A 37 8.21 4.17 -7.35
N ASP A 38 8.98 3.40 -8.13
CA ASP A 38 9.28 3.76 -9.52
C ASP A 38 8.01 3.78 -10.38
N VAL A 39 7.16 2.77 -10.24
CA VAL A 39 5.89 2.70 -10.97
C VAL A 39 4.98 3.86 -10.57
N SER A 40 4.91 4.13 -9.27
CA SER A 40 4.06 5.20 -8.75
C SER A 40 4.54 6.56 -9.23
N LEU A 41 5.85 6.76 -9.28
CA LEU A 41 6.42 8.01 -9.77
C LEU A 41 6.07 8.26 -11.23
N GLU A 42 6.12 7.21 -12.06
CA GLU A 42 5.67 7.31 -13.45
C GLU A 42 4.21 7.76 -13.52
N LEU A 43 3.36 7.18 -12.68
CA LEU A 43 1.93 7.50 -12.68
C LEU A 43 1.68 8.94 -12.23
N VAL A 44 2.47 9.43 -11.29
CA VAL A 44 2.38 10.83 -10.87
C VAL A 44 2.79 11.75 -12.03
N GLN A 45 3.87 11.41 -12.72
CA GLN A 45 4.36 12.20 -13.85
C GLN A 45 3.37 12.19 -15.03
N GLU A 46 2.65 11.09 -15.20
CA GLU A 46 1.64 10.97 -16.26
C GLU A 46 0.30 11.60 -15.87
N GLY A 47 0.18 12.09 -14.65
CA GLY A 47 -1.05 12.76 -14.21
C GLY A 47 -2.14 11.85 -13.65
N TRP A 48 -1.85 10.56 -13.47
CA TRP A 48 -2.84 9.61 -12.95
C TRP A 48 -3.05 9.73 -11.46
N LEU A 49 -1.98 10.04 -10.70
CA LEU A 49 -2.00 10.00 -9.24
C LEU A 49 -1.26 11.21 -8.68
N ASP A 50 -1.55 11.52 -7.41
CA ASP A 50 -0.92 12.62 -6.69
C ASP A 50 0.21 12.08 -5.81
N GLU A 51 1.38 12.72 -5.85
CA GLU A 51 2.52 12.31 -5.02
C GLU A 51 2.23 12.30 -3.52
N LYS A 52 1.27 13.09 -3.08
CA LYS A 52 0.88 13.16 -1.67
C LYS A 52 -0.06 12.03 -1.24
N SER A 53 -0.42 11.14 -2.16
CA SER A 53 -1.37 10.09 -1.89
C SER A 53 -0.74 8.70 -1.74
N PHE A 54 0.58 8.62 -1.61
CA PHE A 54 1.30 7.34 -1.47
C PHE A 54 2.00 7.23 -0.13
N TYR A 55 1.65 6.18 0.62
CA TYR A 55 2.22 5.91 1.92
C TYR A 55 2.66 4.46 2.00
N ALA A 56 3.62 4.20 2.87
CA ALA A 56 4.09 2.86 3.15
C ALA A 56 4.29 2.69 4.65
N HIS A 57 4.28 1.46 5.10
CA HIS A 57 4.54 1.13 6.50
C HIS A 57 5.56 0.01 6.57
N THR A 58 6.57 0.21 7.43
CA THR A 58 7.47 -0.84 7.88
C THR A 58 7.50 -0.79 9.40
N MET A 59 7.83 -1.91 10.03
CA MET A 59 7.89 -1.94 11.49
C MET A 59 9.02 -1.07 12.04
N SER A 60 10.07 -0.85 11.26
CA SER A 60 11.19 -0.02 11.69
C SER A 60 10.90 1.47 11.56
N LYS A 61 10.09 1.88 10.59
CA LYS A 61 9.84 3.31 10.33
C LYS A 61 8.45 3.79 10.75
N GLY A 62 7.50 2.88 10.93
CA GLY A 62 6.11 3.28 11.03
C GLY A 62 5.60 3.70 9.65
N VAL A 63 4.59 4.57 9.62
CA VAL A 63 4.04 5.07 8.36
C VAL A 63 4.88 6.24 7.86
N TYR A 64 5.18 6.23 6.58
CA TYR A 64 5.96 7.32 5.95
C TYR A 64 5.48 7.55 4.52
N ASN A 65 5.77 8.72 3.99
CA ASN A 65 5.49 9.03 2.59
C ASN A 65 6.49 8.29 1.70
N LEU A 66 5.98 7.55 0.72
CA LEU A 66 6.81 6.69 -0.11
C LEU A 66 7.86 7.47 -0.93
N PHE A 67 7.54 8.70 -1.33
CA PHE A 67 8.45 9.49 -2.16
C PHE A 67 9.45 10.31 -1.36
N THR A 68 9.02 10.89 -0.25
CA THR A 68 9.88 11.77 0.54
C THR A 68 10.63 11.05 1.65
N ASN A 69 10.22 9.84 1.99
CA ASN A 69 10.73 9.06 3.13
C ASN A 69 10.46 9.72 4.48
N GLN A 70 9.62 10.72 4.53
CA GLN A 70 9.33 11.41 5.78
C GLN A 70 8.25 10.67 6.56
N ALA A 71 8.49 10.48 7.85
CA ALA A 71 7.53 9.87 8.75
C ALA A 71 6.26 10.72 8.81
N VAL A 72 5.12 10.07 8.98
CA VAL A 72 3.83 10.73 9.05
C VAL A 72 3.33 10.72 10.49
N GLY A 73 3.41 11.87 11.14
CA GLY A 73 2.87 12.08 12.49
C GLY A 73 3.39 11.09 13.53
N ASN A 74 2.56 10.82 14.52
CA ASN A 74 2.86 9.90 15.61
C ASN A 74 2.22 8.54 15.38
N THR A 75 2.37 7.98 14.19
CA THR A 75 1.89 6.64 13.94
C THR A 75 2.82 5.65 14.64
N GLY A 76 2.24 4.70 15.36
CA GLY A 76 3.02 3.64 15.96
C GLY A 76 3.67 2.77 14.92
N SER A 77 4.65 1.97 15.34
CA SER A 77 5.35 1.05 14.45
C SER A 77 4.57 -0.24 14.20
N SER A 78 3.49 -0.50 14.92
CA SER A 78 2.73 -1.74 14.77
C SER A 78 1.88 -1.71 13.50
N VAL A 79 1.60 -2.90 12.97
CA VAL A 79 0.73 -3.04 11.81
C VAL A 79 -0.68 -2.54 12.12
N LEU A 80 -1.15 -2.75 13.35
CA LEU A 80 -2.47 -2.26 13.75
C LEU A 80 -2.55 -0.75 13.68
N SER A 81 -1.50 -0.05 14.11
CA SER A 81 -1.44 1.41 13.99
C SER A 81 -1.50 1.85 12.53
N ALA A 82 -0.80 1.11 11.66
CA ALA A 82 -0.81 1.40 10.23
C ALA A 82 -2.21 1.18 9.64
N MET A 83 -2.91 0.14 10.07
CA MET A 83 -4.27 -0.13 9.60
C MET A 83 -5.22 0.97 10.04
N ASP A 84 -5.11 1.41 11.31
CA ASP A 84 -5.93 2.50 11.82
C ASP A 84 -5.65 3.80 11.07
N PHE A 85 -4.39 4.08 10.79
CA PHE A 85 -4.00 5.24 9.99
C PHE A 85 -4.61 5.15 8.58
N THR A 86 -4.57 3.95 7.97
CA THR A 86 -5.11 3.74 6.64
C THR A 86 -6.61 4.02 6.59
N VAL A 87 -7.35 3.59 7.63
CA VAL A 87 -8.78 3.88 7.72
C VAL A 87 -9.01 5.39 7.72
N LYS A 88 -8.26 6.12 8.54
CA LYS A 88 -8.38 7.58 8.61
C LYS A 88 -8.03 8.22 7.27
N LEU A 89 -6.96 7.74 6.64
CA LEU A 89 -6.51 8.24 5.36
C LEU A 89 -7.59 8.06 4.28
N LEU A 90 -8.18 6.89 4.21
CA LEU A 90 -9.20 6.58 3.20
C LEU A 90 -10.49 7.36 3.44
N ARG A 91 -10.78 7.71 4.68
CA ARG A 91 -11.99 8.47 5.04
C ARG A 91 -11.83 9.98 4.97
N GLN A 92 -10.64 10.47 4.64
CA GLN A 92 -10.44 11.91 4.52
C GLN A 92 -11.28 12.45 3.39
N ASP A 93 -12.03 13.52 3.67
CA ASP A 93 -12.89 14.15 2.68
C ASP A 93 -12.06 14.64 1.51
N GLN A 94 -12.57 14.40 0.30
CA GLN A 94 -11.98 14.90 -0.95
C GLN A 94 -10.60 14.33 -1.28
N LYS A 95 -10.11 13.37 -0.50
CA LYS A 95 -8.82 12.74 -0.75
C LYS A 95 -9.04 11.33 -1.28
N LEU A 96 -9.43 11.25 -2.52
CA LEU A 96 -9.59 9.96 -3.20
C LEU A 96 -8.23 9.44 -3.70
N ASN A 97 -8.19 8.18 -4.08
CA ASN A 97 -7.03 7.56 -4.70
C ASN A 97 -5.83 7.41 -3.77
N GLN A 98 -6.07 7.26 -2.48
CA GLN A 98 -4.99 7.02 -1.53
C GLN A 98 -4.42 5.61 -1.72
N THR A 99 -3.11 5.47 -1.55
CA THR A 99 -2.43 4.18 -1.65
C THR A 99 -1.61 3.93 -0.39
N MET A 100 -1.80 2.77 0.21
CA MET A 100 -1.02 2.35 1.37
C MET A 100 -0.35 1.02 1.09
N VAL A 101 0.96 0.93 1.35
CA VAL A 101 1.74 -0.29 1.20
C VAL A 101 2.06 -0.83 2.59
N LEU A 102 1.55 -2.01 2.91
CA LEU A 102 1.82 -2.68 4.19
C LEU A 102 2.79 -3.83 3.95
N THR A 103 4.02 -3.67 4.44
CA THR A 103 5.08 -4.61 4.11
C THR A 103 5.16 -5.81 5.06
N GLU A 104 4.54 -5.73 6.23
CA GLU A 104 4.71 -6.74 7.26
C GLU A 104 3.37 -7.09 7.89
N VAL A 105 2.43 -7.51 7.04
CA VAL A 105 1.09 -7.87 7.51
C VAL A 105 1.11 -9.29 8.05
N PRO A 106 0.49 -9.54 9.22
CA PRO A 106 0.38 -10.90 9.73
C PRO A 106 -0.50 -11.76 8.80
N ASP A 107 -0.49 -13.07 9.06
CA ASP A 107 -1.24 -14.02 8.25
C ASP A 107 -2.70 -13.60 8.16
N ILE A 108 -3.14 -13.27 6.95
CA ILE A 108 -4.50 -12.82 6.70
C ILE A 108 -5.46 -13.97 6.44
N SER A 109 -4.95 -15.20 6.42
CA SER A 109 -5.80 -16.39 6.23
C SER A 109 -6.40 -16.89 7.53
N GLY A 110 -5.96 -16.38 8.68
CA GLY A 110 -6.44 -16.81 9.97
C GLY A 110 -7.81 -16.22 10.35
N GLU A 111 -8.39 -16.76 11.41
CA GLU A 111 -9.69 -16.30 11.91
C GLU A 111 -9.53 -15.32 13.07
N ASN A 112 -8.52 -14.49 13.02
CA ASN A 112 -8.28 -13.52 14.08
C ASN A 112 -8.84 -12.13 13.71
N GLY A 113 -8.76 -11.20 14.64
CA GLY A 113 -9.28 -9.85 14.42
C GLY A 113 -8.54 -9.08 13.33
N ASP A 114 -7.30 -9.45 13.05
CA ASP A 114 -6.51 -8.78 12.02
C ASP A 114 -7.03 -9.09 10.62
N SER A 115 -7.52 -10.32 10.42
CA SER A 115 -8.14 -10.69 9.15
C SER A 115 -9.37 -9.84 8.87
N GLN A 116 -10.19 -9.60 9.89
CA GLN A 116 -11.37 -8.77 9.73
C GLN A 116 -10.99 -7.32 9.42
N ARG A 117 -9.93 -6.81 10.05
CA ARG A 117 -9.44 -5.46 9.77
C ARG A 117 -9.00 -5.30 8.33
N ILE A 118 -8.33 -6.32 7.78
CA ILE A 118 -7.91 -6.30 6.37
C ILE A 118 -9.14 -6.28 5.46
N LEU A 119 -10.15 -7.09 5.76
CA LEU A 119 -11.38 -7.09 4.96
C LEU A 119 -12.08 -5.74 5.01
N ASP A 120 -12.11 -5.11 6.17
CA ASP A 120 -12.70 -3.77 6.33
C ASP A 120 -11.94 -2.73 5.51
N LEU A 121 -10.61 -2.83 5.49
CA LEU A 121 -9.78 -1.93 4.68
C LEU A 121 -10.05 -2.11 3.20
N ILE A 122 -10.21 -3.36 2.74
CA ILE A 122 -10.51 -3.64 1.34
C ILE A 122 -11.84 -3.01 0.94
N SER A 123 -12.86 -3.18 1.77
CA SER A 123 -14.18 -2.60 1.51
C SER A 123 -14.11 -1.09 1.42
N LEU A 124 -13.42 -0.47 2.37
CA LEU A 124 -13.29 0.98 2.41
C LEU A 124 -12.49 1.51 1.22
N ALA A 125 -11.40 0.83 0.87
CA ALA A 125 -10.59 1.19 -0.29
C ALA A 125 -11.43 1.14 -1.57
N SER A 126 -12.26 0.11 -1.70
CA SER A 126 -13.14 -0.02 -2.85
C SER A 126 -14.11 1.17 -2.95
N GLU A 127 -14.69 1.59 -1.83
CA GLU A 127 -15.61 2.74 -1.80
C GLU A 127 -14.92 4.05 -2.15
N MET A 128 -13.69 4.23 -1.69
CA MET A 128 -12.99 5.51 -1.78
C MET A 128 -11.98 5.55 -2.94
N TYR A 129 -12.02 4.56 -3.83
CA TYR A 129 -11.09 4.45 -4.96
C TYR A 129 -9.63 4.42 -4.52
N GLY A 130 -9.39 3.90 -3.31
CA GLY A 130 -8.04 3.72 -2.81
C GLY A 130 -7.48 2.37 -3.16
N THR A 131 -6.21 2.15 -2.81
CA THR A 131 -5.54 0.87 -3.04
C THR A 131 -4.71 0.52 -1.81
N VAL A 132 -4.85 -0.71 -1.33
CA VAL A 132 -4.01 -1.25 -0.27
C VAL A 132 -3.18 -2.37 -0.88
N ILE A 133 -1.86 -2.24 -0.78
CA ILE A 133 -0.90 -3.24 -1.27
C ILE A 133 -0.31 -3.93 -0.05
N VAL A 134 -0.40 -5.25 -0.01
CA VAL A 134 0.22 -6.01 1.08
C VAL A 134 1.29 -6.93 0.52
N PHE A 135 2.37 -7.09 1.26
CA PHE A 135 3.43 -8.01 0.89
C PHE A 135 3.18 -9.36 1.54
N TYR A 136 3.33 -10.38 0.74
CA TYR A 136 3.23 -11.75 1.19
C TYR A 136 4.58 -12.43 1.01
N ASN A 137 5.15 -12.88 2.11
CA ASN A 137 6.43 -13.59 2.08
C ASN A 137 6.15 -15.07 2.26
N ASN A 138 6.44 -15.83 1.22
CA ASN A 138 6.29 -17.28 1.24
C ASN A 138 7.68 -17.91 1.36
N SER A 139 8.23 -17.78 2.53
CA SER A 139 9.55 -18.36 2.80
C SER A 139 9.46 -19.85 3.10
#